data_71845802b87d37189cf39392ee570a59
#
_entry.id   71845802b87d37189cf39392ee570a59
#
_cell.length_a   1.000
_cell.length_b   1.000
_cell.length_c   1.000
_cell.angle_alpha   90.00
_cell.angle_beta   90.00
_cell.angle_gamma   90.00
#
_symmetry.space_group_name_H-M   'P 1'
#
loop_
_entity.id
_entity.type
_entity.pdbx_description
1 polymer ?
#
loop_
_entity_poly.entity_id
_entity_poly.type
_entity_poly.pdbx_seq_one_letter_code
_entity_poly.pdbx_strand_id
1 'polypeptide(L)'
;MIDFEKTKLILASNSPRRSELLKQAGYEFEIIASNMDEQSSETEPALVVKDLSLQKATNVFNSIMKVVNLSLDAYEGVSLMIISADTIIAKDNQIMGKPKDHDQAFDMLNLLQNNTHQVYTGVSIILYDFETKEKKVHSFHDCTDVEFYPMTDSEINSYIETGDCYDKAGSYGIQGSFAIHVKGIHGDYNNVVGLPIAKLYHELEKM
;
A
#
# COMPACT_ATOMS: atom_id res chain seq x y z
N MET A 1 -16.07 -6.81 17.68
CA MET A 1 -15.14 -7.80 17.10
C MET A 1 -15.71 -8.22 15.74
N ILE A 2 -14.91 -8.15 14.68
CA ILE A 2 -15.34 -8.46 13.31
C ILE A 2 -15.57 -9.95 13.17
N ASP A 3 -16.76 -10.34 12.67
CA ASP A 3 -17.08 -11.72 12.32
C ASP A 3 -16.63 -11.99 10.88
N PHE A 4 -15.43 -12.56 10.70
CA PHE A 4 -14.88 -12.83 9.38
C PHE A 4 -15.63 -13.91 8.60
N GLU A 5 -16.37 -14.80 9.25
CA GLU A 5 -17.23 -15.81 8.57
C GLU A 5 -18.41 -15.16 7.85
N LYS A 6 -18.86 -13.99 8.36
CA LYS A 6 -19.93 -13.18 7.77
C LYS A 6 -19.44 -11.91 7.09
N THR A 7 -18.15 -11.81 6.83
CA THR A 7 -17.57 -10.60 6.24
C THR A 7 -16.93 -10.92 4.90
N LYS A 8 -17.43 -10.31 3.84
CA LYS A 8 -16.79 -10.35 2.52
C LYS A 8 -15.64 -9.36 2.49
N LEU A 9 -14.40 -9.86 2.39
CA LEU A 9 -13.19 -9.04 2.36
C LEU A 9 -12.78 -8.74 0.92
N ILE A 10 -12.54 -7.45 0.64
CA ILE A 10 -12.05 -6.95 -0.65
C ILE A 10 -10.69 -6.26 -0.45
N LEU A 11 -9.70 -6.66 -1.23
CA LEU A 11 -8.45 -5.92 -1.36
C LEU A 11 -8.57 -4.92 -2.52
N ALA A 12 -8.57 -3.63 -2.20
CA ALA A 12 -8.66 -2.54 -3.17
C ALA A 12 -7.25 -2.20 -3.75
N SER A 13 -6.56 -3.20 -4.31
CA SER A 13 -5.20 -3.02 -4.84
C SER A 13 -4.87 -4.11 -5.87
N ASN A 14 -4.20 -3.70 -6.98
CA ASN A 14 -3.61 -4.62 -7.96
C ASN A 14 -2.19 -5.09 -7.58
N SER A 15 -1.64 -4.65 -6.46
CA SER A 15 -0.29 -5.03 -6.05
C SER A 15 -0.23 -6.52 -5.68
N PRO A 16 0.55 -7.35 -6.40
CA PRO A 16 0.71 -8.76 -6.05
C PRO A 16 1.35 -8.94 -4.67
N ARG A 17 2.26 -8.04 -4.31
CA ARG A 17 2.94 -8.06 -3.00
C ARG A 17 1.96 -7.90 -1.83
N ARG A 18 0.99 -7.00 -1.93
CA ARG A 18 -0.07 -6.82 -0.92
C ARG A 18 -0.99 -8.02 -0.83
N SER A 19 -1.32 -8.60 -1.99
CA SER A 19 -2.11 -9.83 -2.08
C SER A 19 -1.40 -11.01 -1.40
N GLU A 20 -0.09 -11.16 -1.63
CA GLU A 20 0.72 -12.20 -1.00
C GLU A 20 0.77 -12.04 0.52
N LEU A 21 0.97 -10.82 1.04
CA LEU A 21 1.00 -10.56 2.47
C LEU A 21 -0.34 -10.87 3.16
N LEU A 22 -1.47 -10.51 2.55
CA LEU A 22 -2.78 -10.87 3.08
C LEU A 22 -3.02 -12.38 3.07
N LYS A 23 -2.64 -13.08 2.01
CA LYS A 23 -2.72 -14.54 1.92
C LYS A 23 -1.84 -15.22 2.97
N GLN A 24 -0.61 -14.72 3.16
CA GLN A 24 0.32 -15.21 4.17
C GLN A 24 -0.24 -15.09 5.59
N ALA A 25 -1.03 -14.04 5.85
CA ALA A 25 -1.73 -13.84 7.12
C ALA A 25 -3.02 -14.66 7.26
N GLY A 26 -3.38 -15.48 6.27
CA GLY A 26 -4.53 -16.38 6.32
C GLY A 26 -5.86 -15.72 5.95
N TYR A 27 -5.86 -14.50 5.38
CA TYR A 27 -7.10 -13.87 4.93
C TYR A 27 -7.56 -14.42 3.59
N GLU A 28 -8.87 -14.69 3.48
CA GLU A 28 -9.56 -14.94 2.22
C GLU A 28 -10.17 -13.63 1.71
N PHE A 29 -9.94 -13.27 0.46
CA PHE A 29 -10.39 -11.99 -0.10
C PHE A 29 -10.56 -12.04 -1.61
N GLU A 30 -11.34 -11.10 -2.13
CA GLU A 30 -11.42 -10.80 -3.56
C GLU A 30 -10.59 -9.55 -3.88
N ILE A 31 -10.12 -9.42 -5.11
CA ILE A 31 -9.38 -8.24 -5.58
C ILE A 31 -10.31 -7.39 -6.45
N ILE A 32 -10.52 -6.14 -6.05
CA ILE A 32 -11.21 -5.12 -6.86
C ILE A 32 -10.36 -3.85 -6.79
N ALA A 33 -9.61 -3.57 -7.85
CA ALA A 33 -8.73 -2.40 -7.86
C ALA A 33 -9.48 -1.09 -8.07
N SER A 34 -8.99 -0.02 -7.48
CA SER A 34 -9.38 1.34 -7.82
C SER A 34 -8.82 1.71 -9.20
N ASN A 35 -9.65 2.29 -10.06
CA ASN A 35 -9.27 2.75 -11.40
C ASN A 35 -9.25 4.29 -11.49
N MET A 36 -9.18 5.00 -10.37
CA MET A 36 -9.11 6.46 -10.37
C MET A 36 -7.66 6.95 -10.34
N ASP A 37 -7.43 8.12 -10.91
CA ASP A 37 -6.22 8.88 -10.70
C ASP A 37 -6.28 9.51 -9.31
N GLU A 38 -5.37 9.09 -8.44
CA GLU A 38 -5.31 9.54 -7.06
C GLU A 38 -4.41 10.76 -6.95
N GLN A 39 -4.93 11.79 -6.30
CA GLN A 39 -4.16 13.00 -6.00
C GLN A 39 -4.41 13.40 -4.56
N SER A 40 -3.37 13.78 -3.86
CA SER A 40 -3.48 14.33 -2.52
C SER A 40 -3.03 15.79 -2.50
N SER A 41 -3.74 16.61 -1.75
CA SER A 41 -3.32 17.97 -1.42
C SER A 41 -2.44 18.04 -0.19
N GLU A 42 -2.28 16.92 0.51
CA GLU A 42 -1.41 16.80 1.67
C GLU A 42 0.06 16.86 1.26
N THR A 43 0.90 17.34 2.15
CA THR A 43 2.36 17.45 1.94
C THR A 43 3.16 16.62 2.93
N GLU A 44 2.57 16.30 4.08
CA GLU A 44 3.18 15.40 5.08
C GLU A 44 3.06 13.95 4.61
N PRO A 45 4.16 13.19 4.50
CA PRO A 45 4.16 11.81 3.98
C PRO A 45 3.12 10.90 4.63
N ALA A 46 2.96 10.99 5.95
CA ALA A 46 1.98 10.19 6.71
C ALA A 46 0.52 10.54 6.36
N LEU A 47 0.24 11.81 6.06
CA LEU A 47 -1.11 12.24 5.65
C LEU A 47 -1.38 11.87 4.20
N VAL A 48 -0.38 12.03 3.31
CA VAL A 48 -0.49 11.65 1.89
C VAL A 48 -0.90 10.18 1.73
N VAL A 49 -0.19 9.26 2.37
CA VAL A 49 -0.50 7.82 2.21
C VAL A 49 -1.85 7.44 2.81
N LYS A 50 -2.28 8.09 3.89
CA LYS A 50 -3.63 7.85 4.44
C LYS A 50 -4.72 8.37 3.51
N ASP A 51 -4.54 9.55 2.95
CA ASP A 51 -5.47 10.15 2.00
C ASP A 51 -5.60 9.29 0.73
N LEU A 52 -4.47 8.94 0.10
CA LEU A 52 -4.46 8.11 -1.11
C LEU A 52 -5.07 6.73 -0.87
N SER A 53 -4.76 6.09 0.26
CA SER A 53 -5.38 4.80 0.60
C SER A 53 -6.89 4.94 0.82
N LEU A 54 -7.35 6.01 1.49
CA LEU A 54 -8.77 6.25 1.71
C LEU A 54 -9.54 6.52 0.41
N GLN A 55 -8.95 7.27 -0.53
CA GLN A 55 -9.52 7.51 -1.85
C GLN A 55 -9.74 6.18 -2.59
N LYS A 56 -8.74 5.27 -2.59
CA LYS A 56 -8.86 3.91 -3.18
C LYS A 56 -10.00 3.12 -2.57
N ALA A 57 -10.04 3.01 -1.25
CA ALA A 57 -11.09 2.29 -0.55
C ALA A 57 -12.48 2.85 -0.86
N THR A 58 -12.61 4.18 -0.87
CA THR A 58 -13.87 4.87 -1.14
C THR A 58 -14.33 4.67 -2.58
N ASN A 59 -13.41 4.70 -3.55
CA ASN A 59 -13.73 4.44 -4.95
C ASN A 59 -14.29 3.04 -5.15
N VAL A 60 -13.62 2.02 -4.59
CA VAL A 60 -14.07 0.63 -4.66
C VAL A 60 -15.40 0.44 -3.93
N PHE A 61 -15.56 1.01 -2.73
CA PHE A 61 -16.83 0.98 -1.99
C PHE A 61 -17.98 1.53 -2.83
N ASN A 62 -17.81 2.73 -3.40
CA ASN A 62 -18.84 3.36 -4.23
C ASN A 62 -19.16 2.55 -5.48
N SER A 63 -18.19 1.89 -6.08
CA SER A 63 -18.38 1.03 -7.24
C SER A 63 -19.20 -0.22 -6.89
N ILE A 64 -18.91 -0.86 -5.76
CA ILE A 64 -19.66 -2.01 -5.25
C ILE A 64 -21.10 -1.58 -4.93
N MET A 65 -21.29 -0.47 -4.21
CA MET A 65 -22.62 0.01 -3.82
C MET A 65 -23.52 0.35 -5.02
N LYS A 66 -22.95 0.79 -6.15
CA LYS A 66 -23.72 0.97 -7.39
C LYS A 66 -24.27 -0.36 -7.93
N VAL A 67 -23.48 -1.42 -7.86
CA VAL A 67 -23.89 -2.76 -8.32
C VAL A 67 -24.89 -3.41 -7.36
N VAL A 68 -24.62 -3.31 -6.05
CA VAL A 68 -25.48 -3.85 -4.99
C VAL A 68 -26.87 -3.26 -5.01
N ASN A 69 -27.01 -1.96 -5.30
CA ASN A 69 -28.33 -1.32 -5.45
C ASN A 69 -29.17 -1.90 -6.60
N LEU A 70 -28.57 -2.70 -7.50
CA LEU A 70 -29.25 -3.40 -8.58
C LEU A 70 -29.59 -4.85 -8.22
N SER A 71 -28.96 -5.44 -7.20
CA SER A 71 -29.17 -6.82 -6.74
C SER A 71 -28.73 -6.97 -5.28
N LEU A 72 -29.65 -6.74 -4.35
CA LEU A 72 -29.41 -6.79 -2.89
C LEU A 72 -29.17 -8.20 -2.36
N ASP A 73 -29.68 -9.22 -3.03
CA ASP A 73 -29.74 -10.62 -2.53
C ASP A 73 -28.34 -11.23 -2.27
N ALA A 74 -27.30 -10.74 -2.98
CA ALA A 74 -25.94 -11.27 -2.86
C ALA A 74 -25.21 -10.85 -1.56
N TYR A 75 -25.76 -9.91 -0.80
CA TYR A 75 -25.15 -9.34 0.41
C TYR A 75 -26.06 -9.42 1.64
N GLU A 76 -27.16 -10.18 1.56
CA GLU A 76 -28.07 -10.35 2.68
C GLU A 76 -27.38 -11.10 3.83
N GLY A 77 -27.37 -10.52 5.03
CA GLY A 77 -26.79 -11.10 6.23
C GLY A 77 -25.26 -11.12 6.28
N VAL A 78 -24.57 -10.40 5.37
CA VAL A 78 -23.10 -10.27 5.37
C VAL A 78 -22.67 -8.82 5.57
N SER A 79 -21.45 -8.64 6.04
CA SER A 79 -20.77 -7.34 6.06
C SER A 79 -19.77 -7.26 4.91
N LEU A 80 -19.46 -6.06 4.46
CA LEU A 80 -18.41 -5.78 3.46
C LEU A 80 -17.24 -5.10 4.14
N MET A 81 -16.05 -5.67 4.01
CA MET A 81 -14.80 -5.03 4.43
C MET A 81 -13.94 -4.74 3.20
N ILE A 82 -13.48 -3.51 3.07
CA ILE A 82 -12.54 -3.11 2.02
C ILE A 82 -11.25 -2.67 2.68
N ILE A 83 -10.15 -3.28 2.29
CA ILE A 83 -8.79 -2.90 2.69
C ILE A 83 -8.08 -2.33 1.47
N SER A 84 -7.51 -1.15 1.64
CA SER A 84 -6.65 -0.51 0.64
C SER A 84 -5.35 -0.07 1.27
N ALA A 85 -4.31 0.10 0.47
CA ALA A 85 -3.06 0.67 0.92
C ALA A 85 -2.40 1.54 -0.16
N ASP A 86 -1.60 2.51 0.28
CA ASP A 86 -0.71 3.28 -0.58
C ASP A 86 0.66 3.40 0.06
N THR A 87 1.72 3.40 -0.77
CA THR A 87 3.11 3.39 -0.30
C THR A 87 3.89 4.45 -1.04
N ILE A 88 4.59 5.29 -0.29
CA ILE A 88 5.52 6.29 -0.82
C ILE A 88 6.86 6.17 -0.13
N ILE A 89 7.88 6.71 -0.77
CA ILE A 89 9.20 6.93 -0.19
C ILE A 89 9.38 8.42 0.07
N ALA A 90 9.98 8.76 1.19
CA ALA A 90 10.36 10.12 1.53
C ALA A 90 11.81 10.18 2.01
N LYS A 91 12.53 11.19 1.56
CA LYS A 91 13.84 11.57 2.09
C LYS A 91 13.83 13.07 2.38
N ASP A 92 14.20 13.44 3.60
CA ASP A 92 14.20 14.84 4.05
C ASP A 92 12.84 15.54 3.78
N ASN A 93 11.72 14.82 4.02
CA ASN A 93 10.34 15.21 3.70
C ASN A 93 10.03 15.39 2.21
N GLN A 94 10.96 15.10 1.31
CA GLN A 94 10.70 15.10 -0.12
C GLN A 94 10.11 13.74 -0.55
N ILE A 95 8.87 13.75 -0.99
CA ILE A 95 8.16 12.54 -1.43
C ILE A 95 8.63 12.14 -2.82
N MET A 96 8.93 10.86 -3.00
CA MET A 96 9.27 10.23 -4.26
C MET A 96 8.18 9.27 -4.69
N GLY A 97 7.62 9.52 -5.87
CA GLY A 97 6.70 8.62 -6.56
C GLY A 97 7.44 7.57 -7.40
N LYS A 98 6.75 7.00 -8.38
CA LYS A 98 7.35 6.10 -9.37
C LYS A 98 8.14 6.90 -10.40
N PRO A 99 9.28 6.40 -10.89
CA PRO A 99 10.02 7.07 -11.95
C PRO A 99 9.25 6.99 -13.28
N LYS A 100 9.39 8.01 -14.10
CA LYS A 100 8.77 8.06 -15.45
C LYS A 100 9.67 7.47 -16.52
N ASP A 101 10.97 7.53 -16.31
CA ASP A 101 12.01 7.16 -17.25
C ASP A 101 13.28 6.71 -16.52
N HIS A 102 14.30 6.35 -17.31
CA HIS A 102 15.59 5.90 -16.82
C HIS A 102 16.31 6.99 -15.99
N ASP A 103 16.33 8.23 -16.48
CA ASP A 103 17.08 9.30 -15.84
C ASP A 103 16.47 9.63 -14.47
N GLN A 104 15.15 9.67 -14.39
CA GLN A 104 14.47 9.87 -13.11
C GLN A 104 14.69 8.71 -12.13
N ALA A 105 14.74 7.46 -12.64
CA ALA A 105 15.06 6.31 -11.81
C ALA A 105 16.50 6.39 -11.27
N PHE A 106 17.44 6.80 -12.12
CA PHE A 106 18.83 6.98 -11.73
C PHE A 106 18.98 8.07 -10.67
N ASP A 107 18.36 9.23 -10.87
CA ASP A 107 18.41 10.35 -9.92
C ASP A 107 17.85 9.97 -8.56
N MET A 108 16.72 9.23 -8.53
CA MET A 108 16.12 8.73 -7.29
C MET A 108 17.07 7.77 -6.56
N LEU A 109 17.61 6.77 -7.24
CA LEU A 109 18.52 5.80 -6.62
C LEU A 109 19.84 6.46 -6.17
N ASN A 110 20.38 7.40 -6.95
CA ASN A 110 21.57 8.17 -6.59
C ASN A 110 21.34 9.04 -5.35
N LEU A 111 20.13 9.59 -5.16
CA LEU A 111 19.76 10.33 -3.96
C LEU A 111 19.65 9.43 -2.73
N LEU A 112 19.19 8.18 -2.91
CA LEU A 112 18.93 7.22 -1.82
C LEU A 112 20.17 6.42 -1.43
N GLN A 113 21.13 6.17 -2.33
CA GLN A 113 22.32 5.37 -2.06
C GLN A 113 23.16 5.99 -0.93
N ASN A 114 23.82 5.14 -0.12
CA ASN A 114 24.63 5.54 1.04
C ASN A 114 23.90 6.44 2.06
N ASN A 115 22.56 6.34 2.11
CA ASN A 115 21.72 7.16 2.97
C ASN A 115 20.60 6.32 3.60
N THR A 116 19.97 6.93 4.62
CA THR A 116 18.69 6.44 5.19
C THR A 116 17.54 7.29 4.63
N HIS A 117 16.45 6.61 4.32
CA HIS A 117 15.20 7.23 3.88
C HIS A 117 14.00 6.51 4.54
N GLN A 118 12.83 7.09 4.44
CA GLN A 118 11.60 6.58 5.03
C GLN A 118 10.67 5.97 3.98
N VAL A 119 10.10 4.82 4.30
CA VAL A 119 8.99 4.21 3.58
C VAL A 119 7.74 4.32 4.41
N TYR A 120 6.76 5.05 3.90
CA TYR A 120 5.45 5.20 4.51
C TYR A 120 4.42 4.36 3.75
N THR A 121 3.66 3.55 4.47
CA THR A 121 2.48 2.89 3.93
C THR A 121 1.25 3.30 4.74
N GLY A 122 0.28 3.93 4.06
CA GLY A 122 -1.05 4.18 4.58
C GLY A 122 -1.98 3.02 4.29
N VAL A 123 -2.83 2.70 5.25
CA VAL A 123 -3.86 1.67 5.09
C VAL A 123 -5.20 2.27 5.49
N SER A 124 -6.21 2.03 4.68
CA SER A 124 -7.59 2.41 4.97
C SER A 124 -8.51 1.20 4.92
N ILE A 125 -9.39 1.10 5.92
CA ILE A 125 -10.37 0.05 6.09
C ILE A 125 -11.74 0.70 6.04
N ILE A 126 -12.64 0.18 5.21
CA ILE A 126 -14.07 0.49 5.23
C ILE A 126 -14.79 -0.78 5.61
N LEU A 127 -15.53 -0.75 6.72
CA LEU A 127 -16.45 -1.81 7.12
C LEU A 127 -17.87 -1.29 6.95
N TYR A 128 -18.71 -2.04 6.23
CA TYR A 128 -20.09 -1.71 5.98
C TYR A 128 -20.99 -2.90 6.27
N ASP A 129 -21.96 -2.69 7.12
CA ASP A 129 -22.98 -3.68 7.49
C ASP A 129 -24.26 -3.41 6.66
N PHE A 130 -24.67 -4.41 5.86
CA PHE A 130 -25.84 -4.26 4.98
C PHE A 130 -27.17 -4.31 5.72
N GLU A 131 -27.23 -4.91 6.91
CA GLU A 131 -28.44 -4.98 7.72
C GLU A 131 -28.71 -3.66 8.45
N THR A 132 -27.69 -3.16 9.19
CA THR A 132 -27.80 -1.92 9.97
C THR A 132 -27.53 -0.66 9.14
N LYS A 133 -26.90 -0.81 7.96
CA LYS A 133 -26.40 0.27 7.09
C LYS A 133 -25.32 1.13 7.76
N GLU A 134 -24.70 0.62 8.81
CA GLU A 134 -23.60 1.30 9.49
C GLU A 134 -22.34 1.21 8.64
N LYS A 135 -21.65 2.35 8.45
CA LYS A 135 -20.36 2.45 7.78
C LYS A 135 -19.31 2.94 8.77
N LYS A 136 -18.27 2.13 8.99
CA LYS A 136 -17.09 2.52 9.75
C LYS A 136 -15.90 2.70 8.81
N VAL A 137 -15.12 3.74 9.05
CA VAL A 137 -13.90 4.03 8.29
C VAL A 137 -12.76 4.20 9.27
N HIS A 138 -11.69 3.47 9.05
CA HIS A 138 -10.47 3.58 9.85
C HIS A 138 -9.25 3.69 8.93
N SER A 139 -8.38 4.67 9.20
CA SER A 139 -7.16 4.88 8.42
C SER A 139 -5.97 5.07 9.36
N PHE A 140 -4.89 4.37 9.08
CA PHE A 140 -3.63 4.47 9.80
C PHE A 140 -2.46 4.45 8.81
N HIS A 141 -1.28 4.71 9.29
CA HIS A 141 -0.04 4.55 8.51
C HIS A 141 1.02 3.84 9.35
N ASP A 142 2.04 3.35 8.67
CA ASP A 142 3.28 2.92 9.28
C ASP A 142 4.46 3.57 8.57
N CYS A 143 5.61 3.64 9.28
CA CYS A 143 6.83 4.23 8.77
C CYS A 143 8.03 3.35 9.13
N THR A 144 8.88 3.08 8.15
CA THR A 144 10.08 2.26 8.31
C THR A 144 11.28 2.97 7.70
N ASP A 145 12.36 3.11 8.46
CA ASP A 145 13.62 3.59 7.91
C ASP A 145 14.33 2.47 7.14
N VAL A 146 14.83 2.81 5.95
CA VAL A 146 15.61 1.90 5.11
C VAL A 146 16.95 2.55 4.81
N GLU A 147 18.05 1.84 5.08
CA GLU A 147 19.42 2.28 4.83
C GLU A 147 20.03 1.50 3.66
N PHE A 148 20.66 2.23 2.72
CA PHE A 148 21.35 1.61 1.59
C PHE A 148 22.87 1.65 1.78
N TYR A 149 23.54 0.65 1.23
CA TYR A 149 24.97 0.71 0.96
C TYR A 149 25.28 1.76 -0.12
N PRO A 150 26.56 2.25 -0.19
CA PRO A 150 27.03 2.99 -1.35
C PRO A 150 26.85 2.18 -2.63
N MET A 151 26.43 2.83 -3.71
CA MET A 151 26.27 2.21 -5.03
C MET A 151 27.09 3.03 -6.05
N THR A 152 27.71 2.35 -6.98
CA THR A 152 28.32 2.96 -8.15
C THR A 152 27.27 3.25 -9.23
N ASP A 153 27.55 4.19 -10.13
CA ASP A 153 26.69 4.47 -11.29
C ASP A 153 26.42 3.21 -12.13
N SER A 154 27.41 2.32 -12.25
CA SER A 154 27.27 1.06 -12.96
C SER A 154 26.27 0.11 -12.30
N GLU A 155 26.28 0.02 -10.98
CA GLU A 155 25.32 -0.82 -10.22
C GLU A 155 23.91 -0.26 -10.33
N ILE A 156 23.75 1.07 -10.21
CA ILE A 156 22.45 1.75 -10.39
C ILE A 156 21.90 1.45 -11.79
N ASN A 157 22.70 1.69 -12.84
CA ASN A 157 22.28 1.45 -14.22
C ASN A 157 21.93 -0.02 -14.45
N SER A 158 22.74 -0.97 -13.96
CA SER A 158 22.49 -2.39 -14.11
C SER A 158 21.16 -2.81 -13.47
N TYR A 159 20.79 -2.20 -12.32
CA TYR A 159 19.49 -2.47 -11.71
C TYR A 159 18.34 -1.87 -12.53
N ILE A 160 18.47 -0.63 -13.02
CA ILE A 160 17.42 0.01 -13.84
C ILE A 160 17.16 -0.79 -15.11
N GLU A 161 18.21 -1.34 -15.75
CA GLU A 161 18.10 -2.19 -16.95
C GLU A 161 17.26 -3.47 -16.71
N THR A 162 17.12 -3.92 -15.48
CA THR A 162 16.18 -5.05 -15.16
C THR A 162 14.73 -4.68 -15.37
N GLY A 163 14.39 -3.40 -15.40
CA GLY A 163 13.02 -2.90 -15.49
C GLY A 163 12.20 -2.98 -14.19
N ASP A 164 12.77 -3.54 -13.11
CA ASP A 164 12.06 -3.76 -11.84
C ASP A 164 11.76 -2.47 -11.07
N CYS A 165 12.40 -1.35 -11.43
CA CYS A 165 12.27 -0.07 -10.72
C CYS A 165 10.97 0.70 -11.06
N TYR A 166 10.39 0.52 -12.25
CA TYR A 166 9.40 1.44 -12.82
C TYR A 166 8.01 1.40 -12.17
N ASP A 167 7.64 0.32 -11.52
CA ASP A 167 6.35 0.18 -10.82
C ASP A 167 6.42 0.52 -9.33
N LYS A 168 7.59 1.04 -8.86
CA LYS A 168 7.87 1.23 -7.43
C LYS A 168 8.21 2.68 -7.10
N ALA A 169 7.68 3.18 -5.99
CA ALA A 169 8.07 4.48 -5.44
C ALA A 169 9.57 4.47 -5.09
N GLY A 170 10.27 5.58 -5.38
CA GLY A 170 11.71 5.69 -5.14
C GLY A 170 12.58 4.76 -5.98
N SER A 171 12.00 4.14 -7.02
CA SER A 171 12.72 3.34 -8.01
C SER A 171 13.35 2.04 -7.48
N TYR A 172 12.88 1.45 -6.38
CA TYR A 172 13.43 0.16 -5.91
C TYR A 172 12.38 -0.73 -5.24
N GLY A 173 12.69 -2.04 -5.20
CA GLY A 173 11.96 -3.01 -4.40
C GLY A 173 12.87 -3.72 -3.42
N ILE A 174 12.50 -3.77 -2.13
CA ILE A 174 13.29 -4.46 -1.10
C ILE A 174 13.38 -5.97 -1.35
N GLN A 175 12.42 -6.51 -2.11
CA GLN A 175 12.44 -7.89 -2.61
C GLN A 175 13.18 -7.96 -3.95
N GLY A 176 13.68 -9.12 -4.31
CA GLY A 176 14.36 -9.33 -5.60
C GLY A 176 15.80 -8.86 -5.63
N SER A 177 16.28 -8.46 -6.81
CA SER A 177 17.71 -8.17 -7.07
C SER A 177 18.26 -6.97 -6.32
N PHE A 178 17.41 -6.00 -5.96
CA PHE A 178 17.84 -4.82 -5.21
C PHE A 178 18.22 -5.11 -3.75
N ALA A 179 17.82 -6.27 -3.22
CA ALA A 179 18.10 -6.64 -1.81
C ALA A 179 19.59 -6.58 -1.43
N ILE A 180 20.51 -6.76 -2.39
CA ILE A 180 21.96 -6.68 -2.16
C ILE A 180 22.44 -5.27 -1.80
N HIS A 181 21.68 -4.23 -2.12
CA HIS A 181 22.00 -2.84 -1.84
C HIS A 181 21.37 -2.32 -0.54
N VAL A 182 20.48 -3.09 0.06
CA VAL A 182 19.85 -2.74 1.36
C VAL A 182 20.79 -3.10 2.49
N LYS A 183 21.25 -2.12 3.24
CA LYS A 183 22.15 -2.31 4.39
C LYS A 183 21.39 -2.71 5.64
N GLY A 184 20.20 -2.16 5.82
CA GLY A 184 19.36 -2.45 6.97
C GLY A 184 18.03 -1.74 6.93
N ILE A 185 17.13 -2.17 7.82
CA ILE A 185 15.84 -1.54 8.06
C ILE A 185 15.64 -1.34 9.56
N HIS A 186 14.95 -0.27 9.93
CA HIS A 186 14.48 -0.05 11.29
C HIS A 186 12.97 0.22 11.25
N GLY A 187 12.18 -0.77 11.65
CA GLY A 187 10.71 -0.80 11.56
C GLY A 187 10.20 -2.11 10.96
N ASP A 188 9.00 -2.06 10.37
CA ASP A 188 8.35 -3.24 9.80
C ASP A 188 8.79 -3.47 8.33
N TYR A 189 9.35 -4.66 8.06
CA TYR A 189 9.70 -5.11 6.71
C TYR A 189 8.47 -5.15 5.79
N ASN A 190 7.33 -5.62 6.28
CA ASN A 190 6.11 -5.73 5.49
C ASN A 190 5.53 -4.36 5.11
N ASN A 191 5.78 -3.33 5.95
CA ASN A 191 5.50 -1.95 5.59
C ASN A 191 6.30 -1.53 4.34
N VAL A 192 7.58 -1.88 4.26
CA VAL A 192 8.42 -1.59 3.08
C VAL A 192 7.95 -2.36 1.84
N VAL A 193 7.49 -3.59 2.00
CA VAL A 193 6.89 -4.38 0.92
C VAL A 193 5.57 -3.76 0.42
N GLY A 194 4.85 -3.02 1.29
CA GLY A 194 3.69 -2.22 0.93
C GLY A 194 2.38 -2.51 1.67
N LEU A 195 2.43 -3.33 2.74
CA LEU A 195 1.31 -3.55 3.65
C LEU A 195 1.82 -3.96 5.05
N PRO A 196 1.74 -3.11 6.07
CA PRO A 196 2.16 -3.41 7.45
C PRO A 196 1.17 -4.40 8.08
N ILE A 197 1.32 -5.69 7.74
CA ILE A 197 0.32 -6.72 8.04
C ILE A 197 0.12 -6.95 9.53
N ALA A 198 1.18 -6.88 10.33
CA ALA A 198 1.09 -7.02 11.79
C ALA A 198 0.26 -5.87 12.40
N LYS A 199 0.53 -4.64 11.98
CA LYS A 199 -0.22 -3.47 12.42
C LYS A 199 -1.67 -3.52 11.94
N LEU A 200 -1.91 -3.95 10.69
CA LEU A 200 -3.26 -4.16 10.15
C LEU A 200 -4.06 -5.13 11.03
N TYR A 201 -3.48 -6.26 11.41
CA TYR A 201 -4.11 -7.23 12.30
C TYR A 201 -4.57 -6.57 13.61
N HIS A 202 -3.69 -5.83 14.29
CA HIS A 202 -4.02 -5.17 15.56
C HIS A 202 -4.98 -3.97 15.40
N GLU A 203 -5.01 -3.31 14.25
CA GLU A 203 -6.02 -2.27 14.00
C GLU A 203 -7.41 -2.86 13.71
N LEU A 204 -7.48 -4.05 13.08
CA LEU A 204 -8.74 -4.77 12.91
C LEU A 204 -9.35 -5.26 14.24
N GLU A 205 -8.51 -5.65 15.22
CA GLU A 205 -8.99 -6.05 16.55
C GLU A 205 -9.66 -4.90 17.33
N LYS A 206 -9.40 -3.64 16.97
CA LYS A 206 -9.97 -2.43 17.61
C LYS A 206 -11.32 -2.02 16.99
N MET A 207 -11.69 -2.58 15.85
CA MET A 207 -12.92 -2.25 15.12
C MET A 207 -14.10 -3.14 15.52
#